data_3270a3c74e536fd0cee3165268ee9ee9
#
_entry.id   3270a3c74e536fd0cee3165268ee9ee9
#
_cell.length_a   1.000
_cell.length_b   1.000
_cell.length_c   1.000
_cell.angle_alpha   90.00
_cell.angle_beta   90.00
_cell.angle_gamma   90.00
#
_symmetry.space_group_name_H-M   'P 1'
#
loop_
_entity.id
_entity.type
_entity.pdbx_description
1 polymer ?
#
loop_
_entity_poly.entity_id
_entity_poly.type
_entity_poly.pdbx_seq_one_letter_code
_entity_poly.pdbx_strand_id
1 'polypeptide(L)'
;IPYERYSLIFGDTSQAYNYYRNAGSWGGNCFGITTTSGMMFQSGSGITMKNFNSGATALSQLAVSDYSSLLNLTLRQWIESMQVSQSSSVIQACYSGYRNDLNGLCAQVENFAATGGNPAIIAVFGNEGGHALVGYRIESVSSTESRMYVYDCNYPLTTRYITLYKNSSGSYTGWYYHLNNRYHWGSSYSGSRIS
;
A
#
# COMPACT_ATOMS: atom_id res chain seq x y z
N ILE A 1 -1.29 -7.28 -16.68
CA ILE A 1 -0.50 -6.04 -16.92
C ILE A 1 0.42 -6.32 -18.11
N PRO A 2 0.45 -5.47 -19.14
CA PRO A 2 1.25 -5.69 -20.34
C PRO A 2 2.75 -5.49 -20.09
N TYR A 3 3.61 -6.06 -20.97
CA TYR A 3 5.08 -6.04 -20.84
C TYR A 3 5.65 -4.62 -20.72
N GLU A 4 5.07 -3.67 -21.42
CA GLU A 4 5.53 -2.27 -21.42
C GLU A 4 5.56 -1.65 -20.02
N ARG A 5 4.74 -2.16 -19.06
CA ARG A 5 4.79 -1.70 -17.65
C ARG A 5 6.01 -2.25 -16.93
N TYR A 6 6.41 -3.48 -17.25
CA TYR A 6 7.64 -4.09 -16.71
C TYR A 6 8.87 -3.41 -17.30
N SER A 7 8.88 -3.16 -18.61
CA SER A 7 9.95 -2.44 -19.29
C SER A 7 10.11 -1.01 -18.74
N LEU A 8 9.01 -0.32 -18.43
CA LEU A 8 9.05 1.02 -17.83
C LEU A 8 9.73 1.03 -16.45
N ILE A 9 9.51 0.02 -15.64
CA ILE A 9 10.04 -0.06 -14.26
C ILE A 9 11.45 -0.64 -14.21
N PHE A 10 11.74 -1.67 -15.01
CA PHE A 10 13.00 -2.42 -14.95
C PHE A 10 13.93 -2.18 -16.14
N GLY A 11 13.55 -1.28 -17.05
CA GLY A 11 14.19 -1.12 -18.36
C GLY A 11 13.81 -2.27 -19.29
N ASP A 12 14.22 -2.19 -20.56
CA ASP A 12 14.03 -3.27 -21.52
C ASP A 12 15.15 -4.32 -21.39
N THR A 13 15.01 -5.14 -20.34
CA THR A 13 16.03 -6.08 -19.89
C THR A 13 15.48 -7.50 -19.79
N SER A 14 16.38 -8.49 -19.75
CA SER A 14 16.02 -9.88 -19.43
C SER A 14 15.31 -10.02 -18.08
N GLN A 15 15.61 -9.12 -17.12
CA GLN A 15 14.94 -9.09 -15.83
C GLN A 15 13.48 -8.66 -15.96
N ALA A 16 13.18 -7.61 -16.72
CA ALA A 16 11.81 -7.17 -17.01
C ALA A 16 11.00 -8.30 -17.65
N TYR A 17 11.59 -8.98 -18.62
CA TYR A 17 10.96 -10.10 -19.31
C TYR A 17 10.70 -11.30 -18.38
N ASN A 18 11.65 -11.62 -17.50
CA ASN A 18 11.49 -12.68 -16.52
C ASN A 18 10.38 -12.36 -15.51
N TYR A 19 10.32 -11.11 -15.01
CA TYR A 19 9.22 -10.69 -14.14
C TYR A 19 7.86 -10.76 -14.85
N TYR A 20 7.80 -10.28 -16.09
CA TYR A 20 6.57 -10.37 -16.90
C TYR A 20 6.09 -11.80 -17.08
N ARG A 21 6.98 -12.73 -17.43
CA ARG A 21 6.62 -14.14 -17.66
C ARG A 21 6.23 -14.86 -16.37
N ASN A 22 6.82 -14.51 -15.26
CA ASN A 22 6.63 -15.19 -13.98
C ASN A 22 5.59 -14.51 -13.07
N ALA A 23 5.07 -13.34 -13.45
CA ALA A 23 4.14 -12.58 -12.60
C ALA A 23 2.80 -13.27 -12.38
N GLY A 24 2.43 -14.27 -13.20
CA GLY A 24 1.11 -14.87 -13.15
C GLY A 24 -0.01 -13.85 -13.40
N SER A 25 -1.21 -14.15 -12.93
CA SER A 25 -2.32 -13.19 -12.95
C SER A 25 -2.30 -12.35 -11.66
N TRP A 26 -2.22 -11.03 -11.81
CA TRP A 26 -2.46 -10.13 -10.70
C TRP A 26 -3.94 -10.20 -10.30
N GLY A 27 -4.22 -10.47 -9.01
CA GLY A 27 -5.60 -10.50 -8.48
C GLY A 27 -6.25 -9.12 -8.41
N GLY A 28 -5.47 -8.05 -8.62
CA GLY A 28 -5.91 -6.65 -8.61
C GLY A 28 -4.73 -5.69 -8.61
N ASN A 29 -5.02 -4.40 -8.58
CA ASN A 29 -4.03 -3.32 -8.59
C ASN A 29 -3.93 -2.60 -7.23
N CYS A 30 -4.25 -3.26 -6.13
CA CYS A 30 -4.31 -2.63 -4.81
C CYS A 30 -2.97 -1.98 -4.40
N PHE A 31 -1.84 -2.63 -4.65
CA PHE A 31 -0.53 -2.05 -4.37
C PHE A 31 -0.26 -0.82 -5.24
N GLY A 32 -0.54 -0.89 -6.53
CA GLY A 32 -0.37 0.23 -7.46
C GLY A 32 -1.24 1.44 -7.09
N ILE A 33 -2.52 1.22 -6.75
CA ILE A 33 -3.44 2.28 -6.31
C ILE A 33 -2.96 2.88 -4.98
N THR A 34 -2.63 2.03 -4.02
CA THR A 34 -2.18 2.45 -2.68
C THR A 34 -0.89 3.27 -2.75
N THR A 35 0.10 2.79 -3.51
CA THR A 35 1.38 3.50 -3.72
C THR A 35 1.15 4.83 -4.42
N THR A 36 0.34 4.87 -5.49
CA THR A 36 -0.01 6.11 -6.20
C THR A 36 -0.69 7.10 -5.27
N SER A 37 -1.65 6.65 -4.46
CA SER A 37 -2.35 7.49 -3.49
C SER A 37 -1.39 8.04 -2.43
N GLY A 38 -0.50 7.21 -1.89
CA GLY A 38 0.53 7.62 -0.94
C GLY A 38 1.49 8.68 -1.53
N MET A 39 1.94 8.48 -2.75
CA MET A 39 2.80 9.45 -3.47
C MET A 39 2.09 10.79 -3.68
N MET A 40 0.81 10.77 -4.08
CA MET A 40 0.02 11.99 -4.29
C MET A 40 -0.29 12.73 -2.99
N PHE A 41 -0.30 12.02 -1.87
CA PHE A 41 -0.50 12.61 -0.55
C PHE A 41 0.78 13.22 0.02
N GLN A 42 1.94 12.67 -0.36
CA GLN A 42 3.25 13.10 0.13
C GLN A 42 3.71 14.38 -0.57
N SER A 43 4.05 15.39 0.22
CA SER A 43 4.72 16.58 -0.32
C SER A 43 6.15 16.19 -0.77
N GLY A 44 6.51 16.54 -2.01
CA GLY A 44 7.86 16.30 -2.53
C GLY A 44 8.04 14.99 -3.31
N SER A 45 7.01 14.16 -3.47
CA SER A 45 7.08 12.98 -4.35
C SER A 45 7.25 13.33 -5.83
N GLY A 46 6.96 14.58 -6.21
CA GLY A 46 6.89 15.02 -7.62
C GLY A 46 5.62 14.55 -8.35
N ILE A 47 4.83 13.66 -7.76
CA ILE A 47 3.58 13.15 -8.33
C ILE A 47 2.41 13.68 -7.52
N THR A 48 1.52 14.39 -8.18
CA THR A 48 0.34 14.99 -7.58
C THR A 48 -0.91 14.65 -8.40
N MET A 49 -2.08 14.80 -7.80
CA MET A 49 -3.35 14.68 -8.53
C MET A 49 -3.42 15.61 -9.74
N LYS A 50 -2.87 16.81 -9.63
CA LYS A 50 -2.88 17.83 -10.69
C LYS A 50 -2.03 17.45 -11.91
N ASN A 51 -1.11 16.49 -11.78
CA ASN A 51 -0.38 15.97 -12.93
C ASN A 51 -1.29 15.20 -13.90
N PHE A 52 -2.40 14.64 -13.39
CA PHE A 52 -3.38 13.90 -14.18
C PHE A 52 -4.64 14.72 -14.47
N ASN A 53 -5.12 15.47 -13.49
CA ASN A 53 -6.29 16.35 -13.63
C ASN A 53 -6.03 17.64 -12.86
N SER A 54 -5.80 18.73 -13.58
CA SER A 54 -5.43 20.06 -13.03
C SER A 54 -6.49 20.63 -12.07
N GLY A 55 -7.74 20.25 -12.23
CA GLY A 55 -8.87 20.66 -11.38
C GLY A 55 -9.07 19.79 -10.14
N ALA A 56 -8.37 18.65 -10.04
CA ALA A 56 -8.59 17.73 -8.93
C ALA A 56 -8.06 18.30 -7.60
N THR A 57 -8.90 18.21 -6.57
CA THR A 57 -8.59 18.53 -5.17
C THR A 57 -8.72 17.30 -4.25
N ALA A 58 -9.23 16.19 -4.78
CA ALA A 58 -9.37 14.92 -4.08
C ALA A 58 -9.12 13.74 -5.05
N LEU A 59 -8.60 12.63 -4.53
CA LEU A 59 -8.34 11.41 -5.33
C LEU A 59 -9.57 10.87 -6.04
N SER A 60 -10.75 11.02 -5.42
CA SER A 60 -12.03 10.58 -5.98
C SER A 60 -12.47 11.34 -7.25
N GLN A 61 -11.79 12.43 -7.58
CA GLN A 61 -12.04 13.22 -8.79
C GLN A 61 -11.17 12.78 -9.98
N LEU A 62 -10.26 11.84 -9.77
CA LEU A 62 -9.41 11.29 -10.81
C LEU A 62 -10.13 10.17 -11.56
N ALA A 63 -10.04 10.20 -12.89
CA ALA A 63 -10.43 9.09 -13.75
C ALA A 63 -9.20 8.29 -14.18
N VAL A 64 -9.34 6.97 -14.34
CA VAL A 64 -8.24 6.10 -14.80
C VAL A 64 -7.73 6.44 -16.20
N SER A 65 -8.54 7.18 -16.98
CA SER A 65 -8.20 7.72 -18.30
C SER A 65 -7.46 9.06 -18.25
N ASP A 66 -7.42 9.74 -17.10
CA ASP A 66 -6.72 11.02 -16.97
C ASP A 66 -5.25 10.86 -17.37
N TYR A 67 -4.77 11.77 -18.20
CA TYR A 67 -3.44 11.70 -18.81
C TYR A 67 -2.49 12.72 -18.22
N SER A 68 -1.33 12.26 -17.85
CA SER A 68 -0.23 13.13 -17.40
C SER A 68 0.74 13.38 -18.54
N SER A 69 0.84 14.63 -18.98
CA SER A 69 1.86 15.04 -19.96
C SER A 69 3.28 14.96 -19.37
N LEU A 70 3.43 15.16 -18.06
CA LEU A 70 4.72 15.02 -17.37
C LEU A 70 5.26 13.59 -17.45
N LEU A 71 4.38 12.60 -17.28
CA LEU A 71 4.75 11.19 -17.24
C LEU A 71 4.59 10.49 -18.60
N ASN A 72 3.89 11.12 -19.54
CA ASN A 72 3.45 10.53 -20.81
C ASN A 72 2.66 9.23 -20.63
N LEU A 73 1.80 9.19 -19.59
CA LEU A 73 1.02 8.02 -19.17
C LEU A 73 -0.39 8.44 -18.74
N THR A 74 -1.37 7.54 -18.93
CA THR A 74 -2.65 7.65 -18.22
C THR A 74 -2.48 7.22 -16.76
N LEU A 75 -3.42 7.64 -15.90
CA LEU A 75 -3.45 7.22 -14.50
C LEU A 75 -3.48 5.69 -14.36
N ARG A 76 -4.24 4.99 -15.21
CA ARG A 76 -4.24 3.52 -15.27
C ARG A 76 -2.84 2.96 -15.50
N GLN A 77 -2.16 3.48 -16.52
CA GLN A 77 -0.83 3.02 -16.89
C GLN A 77 0.19 3.27 -15.77
N TRP A 78 0.06 4.40 -15.07
CA TRP A 78 0.87 4.70 -13.90
C TRP A 78 0.59 3.71 -12.75
N ILE A 79 -0.68 3.47 -12.40
CA ILE A 79 -1.08 2.51 -11.36
C ILE A 79 -0.55 1.10 -11.69
N GLU A 80 -0.67 0.66 -12.93
CA GLU A 80 -0.14 -0.64 -13.39
C GLU A 80 1.39 -0.71 -13.25
N SER A 81 2.09 0.37 -13.54
CA SER A 81 3.55 0.45 -13.36
C SER A 81 3.92 0.36 -11.88
N MET A 82 3.19 1.07 -11.01
CA MET A 82 3.40 0.96 -9.56
C MET A 82 3.06 -0.44 -9.05
N GLN A 83 2.02 -1.09 -9.58
CA GLN A 83 1.71 -2.49 -9.25
C GLN A 83 2.87 -3.43 -9.57
N VAL A 84 3.49 -3.26 -10.73
CA VAL A 84 4.66 -4.05 -11.17
C VAL A 84 5.88 -3.77 -10.29
N SER A 85 6.06 -2.55 -9.80
CA SER A 85 7.23 -2.16 -9.01
C SER A 85 7.38 -2.96 -7.72
N GLN A 86 6.29 -3.55 -7.18
CA GLN A 86 6.36 -4.42 -6.00
C GLN A 86 7.24 -5.66 -6.23
N SER A 87 7.48 -6.05 -7.48
CA SER A 87 8.40 -7.16 -7.83
C SER A 87 9.88 -6.76 -7.71
N SER A 88 10.20 -5.48 -7.54
CA SER A 88 11.59 -5.04 -7.41
C SER A 88 12.24 -5.56 -6.14
N SER A 89 13.54 -5.81 -6.20
CA SER A 89 14.32 -6.26 -5.04
C SER A 89 14.28 -5.25 -3.88
N VAL A 90 14.16 -3.96 -4.17
CA VAL A 90 14.05 -2.90 -3.18
C VAL A 90 12.75 -3.03 -2.38
N ILE A 91 11.61 -3.15 -3.06
CA ILE A 91 10.31 -3.32 -2.39
C ILE A 91 10.24 -4.66 -1.66
N GLN A 92 10.78 -5.73 -2.24
CA GLN A 92 10.83 -7.04 -1.59
C GLN A 92 11.73 -7.02 -0.34
N ALA A 93 12.83 -6.27 -0.35
CA ALA A 93 13.68 -6.07 0.83
C ALA A 93 12.93 -5.31 1.93
N CYS A 94 12.16 -4.25 1.59
CA CYS A 94 11.31 -3.54 2.56
C CYS A 94 10.29 -4.48 3.21
N TYR A 95 9.57 -5.27 2.42
CA TYR A 95 8.62 -6.25 2.97
C TYR A 95 9.30 -7.28 3.88
N SER A 96 10.48 -7.74 3.50
CA SER A 96 11.24 -8.71 4.30
C SER A 96 11.74 -8.10 5.61
N GLY A 97 12.16 -6.83 5.59
CA GLY A 97 12.67 -6.11 6.77
C GLY A 97 11.61 -5.91 7.85
N TYR A 98 10.37 -5.63 7.45
CA TYR A 98 9.25 -5.44 8.40
C TYR A 98 8.37 -6.69 8.58
N ARG A 99 8.70 -7.78 7.91
CA ARG A 99 7.95 -9.02 8.03
C ARG A 99 7.98 -9.52 9.48
N ASN A 100 6.80 -9.59 10.10
CA ASN A 100 6.63 -9.94 11.51
C ASN A 100 7.20 -8.92 12.52
N ASP A 101 7.61 -7.73 12.07
CA ASP A 101 7.97 -6.62 12.95
C ASP A 101 6.82 -5.62 13.04
N LEU A 102 5.78 -5.99 13.77
CA LEU A 102 4.61 -5.16 13.98
C LEU A 102 4.94 -3.84 14.70
N ASN A 103 5.89 -3.86 15.63
CA ASN A 103 6.29 -2.65 16.36
C ASN A 103 7.05 -1.68 15.45
N GLY A 104 7.98 -2.17 14.63
CA GLY A 104 8.67 -1.35 13.64
C GLY A 104 7.72 -0.75 12.62
N LEU A 105 6.74 -1.53 12.12
CA LEU A 105 5.71 -1.03 11.23
C LEU A 105 4.86 0.08 11.89
N CYS A 106 4.42 -0.13 13.13
CA CYS A 106 3.68 0.89 13.88
C CYS A 106 4.50 2.17 14.06
N ALA A 107 5.78 2.06 14.38
CA ALA A 107 6.68 3.20 14.51
C ALA A 107 6.79 4.01 13.21
N GLN A 108 6.77 3.37 12.03
CA GLN A 108 6.74 4.07 10.74
C GLN A 108 5.45 4.87 10.55
N VAL A 109 4.29 4.30 10.92
CA VAL A 109 3.01 5.00 10.82
C VAL A 109 2.95 6.18 11.80
N GLU A 110 3.45 6.01 13.03
CA GLU A 110 3.52 7.08 14.03
C GLU A 110 4.47 8.20 13.59
N ASN A 111 5.63 7.86 13.03
CA ASN A 111 6.56 8.83 12.49
C ASN A 111 5.94 9.64 11.34
N PHE A 112 5.25 8.99 10.41
CA PHE A 112 4.50 9.68 9.35
C PHE A 112 3.46 10.65 9.95
N ALA A 113 2.67 10.19 10.91
CA ALA A 113 1.65 11.03 11.56
C ALA A 113 2.26 12.25 12.27
N ALA A 114 3.45 12.10 12.84
CA ALA A 114 4.14 13.17 13.56
C ALA A 114 4.86 14.18 12.66
N THR A 115 5.41 13.72 11.54
CA THR A 115 6.34 14.52 10.70
C THR A 115 5.75 14.92 9.35
N GLY A 116 4.67 14.29 8.91
CA GLY A 116 4.12 14.43 7.55
C GLY A 116 5.06 13.89 6.46
N GLY A 117 5.98 13.01 6.83
CA GLY A 117 6.95 12.39 5.91
C GLY A 117 6.31 11.36 4.94
N ASN A 118 7.00 10.25 4.71
CA ASN A 118 6.52 9.20 3.80
C ASN A 118 5.43 8.36 4.49
N PRO A 119 4.23 8.22 3.89
CA PRO A 119 3.20 7.34 4.41
C PRO A 119 3.67 5.88 4.34
N ALA A 120 3.30 5.09 5.33
CA ALA A 120 3.63 3.68 5.36
C ALA A 120 2.70 2.89 4.41
N ILE A 121 3.28 2.23 3.41
CA ILE A 121 2.56 1.26 2.60
C ILE A 121 2.57 -0.07 3.36
N ILE A 122 1.41 -0.51 3.76
CA ILE A 122 1.21 -1.71 4.57
C ILE A 122 0.71 -2.83 3.65
N ALA A 123 1.35 -3.97 3.70
CA ALA A 123 0.89 -5.17 3.04
C ALA A 123 0.35 -6.18 4.08
N VAL A 124 -0.89 -6.59 3.93
CA VAL A 124 -1.50 -7.67 4.69
C VAL A 124 -1.66 -8.88 3.78
N PHE A 125 -1.31 -10.05 4.28
CA PHE A 125 -1.36 -11.30 3.54
C PHE A 125 -2.11 -12.35 4.35
N GLY A 126 -2.75 -13.26 3.65
CA GLY A 126 -3.41 -14.43 4.21
C GLY A 126 -3.59 -15.51 3.14
N ASN A 127 -4.30 -16.56 3.45
CA ASN A 127 -4.53 -17.68 2.53
C ASN A 127 -5.28 -17.26 1.25
N GLU A 128 -5.97 -16.14 1.29
CA GLU A 128 -6.81 -15.63 0.20
C GLU A 128 -6.09 -14.58 -0.65
N GLY A 129 -4.79 -14.36 -0.41
CA GLY A 129 -3.96 -13.42 -1.16
C GLY A 129 -3.37 -12.31 -0.31
N GLY A 130 -3.00 -11.21 -0.97
CA GLY A 130 -2.45 -10.01 -0.34
C GLY A 130 -3.29 -8.78 -0.65
N HIS A 131 -3.25 -7.80 0.26
CA HIS A 131 -3.86 -6.50 0.07
C HIS A 131 -2.95 -5.40 0.57
N ALA A 132 -2.92 -4.27 -0.14
CA ALA A 132 -2.10 -3.12 0.22
C ALA A 132 -2.96 -1.96 0.73
N LEU A 133 -2.47 -1.29 1.75
CA LEU A 133 -3.12 -0.21 2.48
C LEU A 133 -2.12 0.92 2.72
N VAL A 134 -2.59 2.15 2.99
CA VAL A 134 -1.75 3.24 3.51
C VAL A 134 -2.06 3.43 4.98
N GLY A 135 -1.09 3.17 5.86
CA GLY A 135 -1.18 3.53 7.27
C GLY A 135 -0.88 5.01 7.47
N TYR A 136 -1.76 5.74 8.17
CA TYR A 136 -1.58 7.17 8.33
C TYR A 136 -1.71 7.69 9.77
N ARG A 137 -2.22 6.89 10.71
CA ARG A 137 -2.37 7.30 12.10
C ARG A 137 -2.59 6.10 13.01
N ILE A 138 -2.10 6.17 14.25
CA ILE A 138 -2.43 5.21 15.31
C ILE A 138 -3.06 5.98 16.49
N GLU A 139 -4.13 5.44 17.03
CA GLU A 139 -4.80 5.94 18.23
C GLU A 139 -4.89 4.85 19.29
N SER A 140 -4.61 5.19 20.52
CA SER A 140 -4.84 4.30 21.67
C SER A 140 -6.32 4.27 22.01
N VAL A 141 -6.89 3.07 22.09
CA VAL A 141 -8.28 2.84 22.52
C VAL A 141 -8.33 2.47 24.00
N SER A 142 -7.36 1.65 24.44
CA SER A 142 -7.21 1.23 25.82
C SER A 142 -5.74 0.90 26.12
N SER A 143 -5.45 0.43 27.32
CA SER A 143 -4.12 -0.08 27.67
C SER A 143 -3.71 -1.32 26.84
N THR A 144 -4.66 -2.05 26.29
CA THR A 144 -4.44 -3.30 25.54
C THR A 144 -4.78 -3.22 24.05
N GLU A 145 -5.35 -2.09 23.60
CA GLU A 145 -5.80 -1.95 22.22
C GLU A 145 -5.45 -0.57 21.64
N SER A 146 -5.04 -0.56 20.37
CA SER A 146 -4.94 0.63 19.53
C SER A 146 -5.60 0.38 18.17
N ARG A 147 -5.85 1.46 17.44
CA ARG A 147 -6.33 1.42 16.05
C ARG A 147 -5.32 2.10 15.15
N MET A 148 -4.83 1.35 14.16
CA MET A 148 -4.07 1.93 13.06
C MET A 148 -5.04 2.26 11.94
N TYR A 149 -5.28 3.54 11.73
CA TYR A 149 -6.14 4.01 10.64
C TYR A 149 -5.43 3.86 9.31
N VAL A 150 -6.17 3.34 8.34
CA VAL A 150 -5.65 3.03 7.01
C VAL A 150 -6.56 3.58 5.91
N TYR A 151 -5.95 4.02 4.81
CA TYR A 151 -6.65 4.18 3.55
C TYR A 151 -6.66 2.84 2.83
N ASP A 152 -7.85 2.39 2.49
CA ASP A 152 -8.10 1.18 1.71
C ASP A 152 -8.71 1.58 0.36
N CYS A 153 -8.02 1.27 -0.73
CA CYS A 153 -8.46 1.60 -2.08
C CYS A 153 -9.77 0.92 -2.49
N ASN A 154 -10.16 -0.16 -1.82
CA ASN A 154 -11.44 -0.83 -2.03
C ASN A 154 -12.61 -0.11 -1.33
N TYR A 155 -12.30 0.79 -0.38
CA TYR A 155 -13.28 1.56 0.41
C TYR A 155 -12.87 3.03 0.53
N PRO A 156 -12.76 3.77 -0.59
CA PRO A 156 -12.05 5.06 -0.63
C PRO A 156 -12.68 6.18 0.20
N LEU A 157 -13.96 6.10 0.53
CA LEU A 157 -14.66 7.11 1.34
C LEU A 157 -15.06 6.59 2.73
N THR A 158 -14.49 5.47 3.15
CA THR A 158 -14.83 4.83 4.42
C THR A 158 -13.62 4.82 5.33
N THR A 159 -13.76 5.32 6.55
CA THR A 159 -12.73 5.18 7.58
C THR A 159 -12.52 3.72 7.92
N ARG A 160 -11.31 3.22 7.69
CA ARG A 160 -10.89 1.87 8.00
C ARG A 160 -9.74 1.85 8.99
N TYR A 161 -9.62 0.80 9.76
CA TYR A 161 -8.51 0.61 10.68
C TYR A 161 -8.16 -0.86 10.89
N ILE A 162 -6.89 -1.10 11.21
CA ILE A 162 -6.39 -2.36 11.73
C ILE A 162 -6.43 -2.25 13.26
N THR A 163 -7.08 -3.18 13.93
CA THR A 163 -6.99 -3.31 15.38
C THR A 163 -5.63 -3.88 15.75
N LEU A 164 -4.96 -3.25 16.69
CA LEU A 164 -3.65 -3.63 17.21
C LEU A 164 -3.80 -4.01 18.67
N TYR A 165 -3.28 -5.15 19.07
CA TYR A 165 -3.29 -5.64 20.46
C TYR A 165 -1.94 -5.42 21.11
N LYS A 166 -1.96 -4.97 22.37
CA LYS A 166 -0.78 -4.70 23.19
C LYS A 166 -0.68 -5.69 24.35
N ASN A 167 0.55 -6.00 24.71
CA ASN A 167 0.84 -6.65 25.99
C ASN A 167 0.93 -5.62 27.13
N SER A 168 1.20 -6.10 28.35
CA SER A 168 1.33 -5.26 29.55
C SER A 168 2.51 -4.28 29.51
N SER A 169 3.51 -4.51 28.66
CA SER A 169 4.64 -3.57 28.45
C SER A 169 4.34 -2.50 27.37
N GLY A 170 3.15 -2.55 26.75
CA GLY A 170 2.74 -1.62 25.70
C GLY A 170 3.21 -2.00 24.28
N SER A 171 3.94 -3.11 24.13
CA SER A 171 4.37 -3.57 22.81
C SER A 171 3.21 -4.20 22.04
N TYR A 172 3.16 -3.96 20.74
CA TYR A 172 2.19 -4.58 19.86
C TYR A 172 2.54 -6.05 19.62
N THR A 173 1.58 -6.93 19.90
CA THR A 173 1.76 -8.41 19.85
C THR A 173 0.81 -9.10 18.89
N GLY A 174 -0.21 -8.38 18.41
CA GLY A 174 -1.18 -8.93 17.50
C GLY A 174 -1.91 -7.84 16.71
N TRP A 175 -2.55 -8.25 15.64
CA TRP A 175 -3.31 -7.35 14.79
C TRP A 175 -4.51 -8.07 14.18
N TYR A 176 -5.51 -7.30 13.75
CA TYR A 176 -6.69 -7.80 13.08
C TYR A 176 -7.22 -6.76 12.09
N TYR A 177 -7.42 -7.15 10.84
CA TYR A 177 -8.05 -6.33 9.82
C TYR A 177 -9.25 -7.06 9.22
N HIS A 178 -10.41 -6.45 9.34
CA HIS A 178 -11.67 -6.94 8.81
C HIS A 178 -12.01 -6.25 7.50
N LEU A 179 -11.83 -6.96 6.39
CA LEU A 179 -12.11 -6.41 5.06
C LEU A 179 -13.60 -6.46 4.73
N ASN A 180 -14.21 -7.63 4.91
CA ASN A 180 -15.64 -7.89 4.74
C ASN A 180 -16.03 -9.19 5.49
N ASN A 181 -17.27 -9.64 5.35
CA ASN A 181 -17.75 -10.85 6.03
C ASN A 181 -17.04 -12.15 5.59
N ARG A 182 -16.22 -12.13 4.55
CA ARG A 182 -15.49 -13.29 4.01
C ARG A 182 -14.01 -13.25 4.29
N TYR A 183 -13.42 -12.06 4.41
CA TYR A 183 -11.97 -11.88 4.46
C TYR A 183 -11.59 -11.24 5.78
N HIS A 184 -10.83 -12.01 6.57
CA HIS A 184 -10.28 -11.57 7.83
C HIS A 184 -8.78 -11.84 7.80
N TRP A 185 -7.99 -10.83 8.12
CA TRP A 185 -6.55 -10.96 8.29
C TRP A 185 -6.18 -10.58 9.72
N GLY A 186 -5.31 -11.36 10.30
CA GLY A 186 -4.85 -11.09 11.66
C GLY A 186 -3.84 -12.12 12.14
N SER A 187 -3.12 -11.81 13.21
CA SER A 187 -2.08 -12.67 13.75
C SER A 187 -2.59 -14.05 14.24
N SER A 188 -3.89 -14.16 14.51
CA SER A 188 -4.55 -15.41 14.90
C SER A 188 -4.95 -16.31 13.72
N TYR A 189 -4.88 -15.82 12.48
CA TYR A 189 -5.22 -16.61 11.30
C TYR A 189 -3.99 -17.26 10.71
N SER A 190 -4.09 -18.57 10.44
CA SER A 190 -2.98 -19.34 9.85
C SER A 190 -2.51 -18.73 8.53
N GLY A 191 -1.20 -18.54 8.39
CA GLY A 191 -0.59 -17.96 7.21
C GLY A 191 -0.75 -16.44 7.06
N SER A 192 -1.50 -15.76 7.93
CA SER A 192 -1.62 -14.31 7.88
C SER A 192 -0.35 -13.62 8.36
N ARG A 193 0.06 -12.57 7.65
CA ARG A 193 1.21 -11.72 8.00
C ARG A 193 0.94 -10.27 7.63
N ILE A 194 1.65 -9.37 8.28
CA ILE A 194 1.65 -7.93 8.00
C ILE A 194 3.09 -7.46 7.81
N SER A 195 3.30 -6.53 6.89
CA SER A 195 4.60 -5.88 6.65
C SER A 195 4.42 -4.52 5.96
#